data_1e1c4b58da5eb54c17c214b0198e74d7
#
_entry.id   1e1c4b58da5eb54c17c214b0198e74d7
#
_cell.length_a   1.000
_cell.length_b   1.000
_cell.length_c   1.000
_cell.angle_alpha   90.00
_cell.angle_beta   90.00
_cell.angle_gamma   90.00
#
_symmetry.space_group_name_H-M   'P 1'
#
loop_
_entity.id
_entity.type
_entity.pdbx_description
1 polymer ?
#
loop_
_entity_poly.entity_id
_entity_poly.type
_entity_poly.pdbx_seq_one_letter_code
_entity_poly.pdbx_strand_id
1 'polypeptide(L)'
;FILSIDLLSMLELFTSFNGEDFLDKFNFYNLLSCIICFIFIFLGYTLSNCTRNSTFSIKIPMHLMDDDVWEKMHSNLGTYFVSSSIVFLPIGAICGNHYIVFILMLEVLFIIVVPIFVIYFYIRKHLKHKNF
;
A
#
# COMPACT_ATOMS: atom_id res chain seq x y z
N PHE A 1 11.50 -23.00 0.25
CA PHE A 1 12.74 -23.12 1.04
C PHE A 1 13.41 -21.78 1.29
N ILE A 2 13.62 -20.97 0.23
CA ILE A 2 14.20 -19.62 0.33
C ILE A 2 13.29 -18.68 1.14
N LEU A 3 11.98 -18.70 0.89
CA LEU A 3 10.98 -17.93 1.65
C LEU A 3 10.91 -18.30 3.14
N SER A 4 11.16 -19.57 3.49
CA SER A 4 11.16 -20.00 4.89
C SER A 4 12.42 -19.56 5.65
N ILE A 5 13.56 -19.46 4.95
CA ILE A 5 14.81 -18.93 5.53
C ILE A 5 14.67 -17.43 5.75
N ASP A 6 14.04 -16.70 4.81
CA ASP A 6 13.80 -15.27 4.94
C ASP A 6 12.81 -14.95 6.07
N LEU A 7 11.79 -15.78 6.26
CA LEU A 7 10.84 -15.64 7.37
C LEU A 7 11.50 -15.92 8.72
N LEU A 8 12.36 -16.91 8.79
CA LEU A 8 13.15 -17.23 9.98
C LEU A 8 14.13 -16.13 10.35
N SER A 9 14.83 -15.55 9.36
CA SER A 9 15.73 -14.43 9.58
C SER A 9 14.99 -13.16 10.02
N MET A 10 13.78 -12.92 9.52
CA MET A 10 12.90 -11.85 10.02
C MET A 10 12.44 -12.08 11.45
N LEU A 11 12.09 -13.31 11.81
CA LEU A 11 11.70 -13.69 13.18
C LEU A 11 12.88 -13.52 14.15
N GLU A 12 14.09 -13.90 13.76
CA GLU A 12 15.30 -13.70 14.55
C GLU A 12 15.61 -12.20 14.76
N LEU A 13 15.40 -11.35 13.73
CA LEU A 13 15.48 -9.90 13.83
C LEU A 13 14.47 -9.32 14.84
N PHE A 14 13.24 -9.84 14.84
CA PHE A 14 12.22 -9.44 15.82
C PHE A 14 12.55 -9.86 17.25
N THR A 15 13.12 -11.05 17.43
CA THR A 15 13.46 -11.59 18.76
C THR A 15 14.76 -10.99 19.34
N SER A 16 15.68 -10.56 18.48
CA SER A 16 16.96 -9.93 18.88
C SER A 16 16.89 -8.40 18.94
N PHE A 17 15.69 -7.82 18.91
CA PHE A 17 15.49 -6.38 18.90
C PHE A 17 15.95 -5.69 20.18
N ASN A 18 17.14 -5.09 20.14
CA ASN A 18 17.64 -4.12 21.10
C ASN A 18 17.62 -2.72 20.44
N GLY A 19 17.11 -1.71 21.16
CA GLY A 19 16.95 -0.36 20.61
C GLY A 19 18.24 0.29 20.10
N GLU A 20 19.40 -0.06 20.66
CA GLU A 20 20.70 0.43 20.20
C GLU A 20 21.10 -0.18 18.86
N ASP A 21 20.91 -1.49 18.68
CA ASP A 21 21.18 -2.19 17.40
C ASP A 21 20.24 -1.74 16.27
N PHE A 22 19.06 -1.27 16.61
CA PHE A 22 18.11 -0.72 15.64
C PHE A 22 18.61 0.56 15.01
N LEU A 23 19.10 1.50 15.82
CA LEU A 23 19.61 2.79 15.31
C LEU A 23 20.86 2.61 14.44
N ASP A 24 21.72 1.67 14.76
CA ASP A 24 22.92 1.37 13.98
C ASP A 24 22.62 0.70 12.63
N LYS A 25 21.51 -0.06 12.55
CA LYS A 25 21.06 -0.74 11.32
C LYS A 25 20.14 0.10 10.47
N PHE A 26 19.56 1.17 11.04
CA PHE A 26 18.63 2.06 10.33
C PHE A 26 19.39 2.93 9.35
N ASN A 27 19.11 2.74 8.06
CA ASN A 27 19.75 3.45 6.97
C ASN A 27 18.77 4.32 6.18
N PHE A 28 19.28 5.01 5.16
CA PHE A 28 18.49 5.86 4.28
C PHE A 28 17.29 5.12 3.64
N TYR A 29 17.46 3.86 3.25
CA TYR A 29 16.38 3.08 2.62
C TYR A 29 15.26 2.74 3.60
N ASN A 30 15.58 2.49 4.87
CA ASN A 30 14.57 2.30 5.91
C ASN A 30 13.74 3.57 6.12
N LEU A 31 14.42 4.73 6.17
CA LEU A 31 13.75 6.03 6.26
C LEU A 31 12.84 6.27 5.06
N LEU A 32 13.32 5.97 3.85
CA LEU A 32 12.55 6.11 2.62
C LEU A 32 11.28 5.24 2.63
N SER A 33 11.39 3.97 3.05
CA SER A 33 10.24 3.07 3.20
C SER A 33 9.21 3.63 4.19
N CYS A 34 9.65 4.10 5.34
CA CYS A 34 8.77 4.74 6.31
C CYS A 34 8.04 5.97 5.75
N ILE A 35 8.76 6.83 5.02
CA ILE A 35 8.17 8.03 4.40
C ILE A 35 7.11 7.62 3.36
N ILE A 36 7.39 6.63 2.53
CA ILE A 36 6.44 6.09 1.54
C ILE A 36 5.18 5.59 2.25
N CYS A 37 5.33 4.79 3.31
CA CYS A 37 4.19 4.30 4.10
C CYS A 37 3.35 5.45 4.67
N PHE A 38 3.96 6.48 5.24
CA PHE A 38 3.23 7.63 5.78
C PHE A 38 2.47 8.40 4.70
N ILE A 39 3.07 8.59 3.52
CA ILE A 39 2.39 9.21 2.38
C ILE A 39 1.15 8.40 1.98
N PHE A 40 1.27 7.08 1.89
CA PHE A 40 0.15 6.23 1.50
C PHE A 40 -0.93 6.07 2.59
N ILE A 41 -0.58 6.15 3.87
CA ILE A 41 -1.56 6.28 4.95
C ILE A 41 -2.36 7.57 4.79
N PHE A 42 -1.69 8.68 4.53
CA PHE A 42 -2.35 9.98 4.31
C PHE A 42 -3.25 9.95 3.06
N LEU A 43 -2.74 9.44 1.94
CA LEU A 43 -3.51 9.28 0.70
C LEU A 43 -4.71 8.33 0.89
N GLY A 44 -4.53 7.23 1.59
CA GLY A 44 -5.61 6.29 1.89
C GLY A 44 -6.71 6.92 2.72
N TYR A 45 -6.35 7.69 3.73
CA TYR A 45 -7.31 8.44 4.54
C TYR A 45 -8.07 9.48 3.70
N THR A 46 -7.37 10.26 2.88
CA THR A 46 -8.01 11.25 2.00
C THR A 46 -8.91 10.62 0.95
N LEU A 47 -8.51 9.49 0.34
CA LEU A 47 -9.33 8.75 -0.61
C LEU A 47 -10.61 8.21 0.01
N SER A 48 -10.56 7.72 1.24
CA SER A 48 -11.75 7.21 1.94
C SER A 48 -12.79 8.30 2.22
N ASN A 49 -12.37 9.54 2.35
CA ASN A 49 -13.21 10.68 2.71
C ASN A 49 -13.43 11.68 1.57
N CYS A 50 -12.90 11.41 0.37
CA CYS A 50 -13.02 12.35 -0.75
C CYS A 50 -14.38 12.29 -1.44
N THR A 51 -14.76 13.41 -2.07
CA THR A 51 -15.87 13.50 -3.00
C THR A 51 -15.37 13.41 -4.44
N ARG A 52 -16.26 13.06 -5.37
CA ARG A 52 -15.90 12.89 -6.80
C ARG A 52 -15.23 14.11 -7.43
N ASN A 53 -15.53 15.29 -6.94
CA ASN A 53 -14.99 16.57 -7.42
C ASN A 53 -13.76 17.05 -6.64
N SER A 54 -13.26 16.28 -5.65
CA SER A 54 -12.11 16.69 -4.85
C SER A 54 -10.80 16.58 -5.63
N THR A 55 -9.80 17.35 -5.20
CA THR A 55 -8.47 17.38 -5.83
C THR A 55 -7.75 16.04 -5.73
N PHE A 56 -7.96 15.32 -4.62
CA PHE A 56 -7.30 14.03 -4.34
C PHE A 56 -8.09 12.82 -4.82
N SER A 57 -9.20 13.01 -5.52
CA SER A 57 -10.00 11.91 -6.03
C SER A 57 -9.44 11.36 -7.34
N ILE A 58 -9.64 10.07 -7.57
CA ILE A 58 -9.35 9.45 -8.87
C ILE A 58 -10.43 9.89 -9.86
N LYS A 59 -10.01 10.53 -10.94
CA LYS A 59 -10.92 11.09 -11.95
C LYS A 59 -11.34 9.99 -12.93
N ILE A 60 -12.53 9.45 -12.71
CA ILE A 60 -13.15 8.48 -13.61
C ILE A 60 -14.41 9.13 -14.22
N PRO A 61 -14.57 9.09 -15.57
CA PRO A 61 -15.76 9.63 -16.21
C PRO A 61 -17.06 8.97 -15.72
N MET A 62 -18.14 9.74 -15.61
CA MET A 62 -19.43 9.25 -15.12
C MET A 62 -20.01 8.12 -15.95
N HIS A 63 -19.71 8.07 -17.25
CA HIS A 63 -20.18 6.97 -18.12
C HIS A 63 -19.50 5.62 -17.83
N LEU A 64 -18.34 5.62 -17.18
CA LEU A 64 -17.62 4.40 -16.79
C LEU A 64 -17.99 3.91 -15.39
N MET A 65 -18.47 4.76 -14.52
CA MET A 65 -18.77 4.41 -13.13
C MET A 65 -19.79 5.35 -12.52
N ASP A 66 -20.85 4.80 -11.94
CA ASP A 66 -21.86 5.55 -11.20
C ASP A 66 -21.29 6.07 -9.85
N ASP A 67 -21.93 7.07 -9.27
CA ASP A 67 -21.44 7.72 -8.04
C ASP A 67 -21.35 6.75 -6.86
N ASP A 68 -22.34 5.87 -6.69
CA ASP A 68 -22.34 4.90 -5.60
C ASP A 68 -21.19 3.88 -5.70
N VAL A 69 -20.92 3.42 -6.93
CA VAL A 69 -19.81 2.48 -7.22
C VAL A 69 -18.48 3.17 -7.06
N TRP A 70 -18.37 4.43 -7.51
CA TRP A 70 -17.19 5.25 -7.37
C TRP A 70 -16.82 5.48 -5.89
N GLU A 71 -17.79 5.84 -5.09
CA GLU A 71 -17.63 6.08 -3.64
C GLU A 71 -17.18 4.82 -2.92
N LYS A 72 -17.80 3.69 -3.22
CA LYS A 72 -17.45 2.38 -2.67
C LYS A 72 -16.04 1.94 -3.07
N MET A 73 -15.65 2.16 -4.32
CA MET A 73 -14.32 1.87 -4.82
C MET A 73 -13.27 2.71 -4.10
N HIS A 74 -13.50 4.02 -3.94
CA HIS A 74 -12.57 4.93 -3.25
C HIS A 74 -12.42 4.57 -1.76
N SER A 75 -13.51 4.21 -1.10
CA SER A 75 -13.48 3.73 0.28
C SER A 75 -12.65 2.44 0.41
N ASN A 76 -12.83 1.50 -0.49
CA ASN A 76 -12.07 0.24 -0.49
C ASN A 76 -10.59 0.46 -0.80
N LEU A 77 -10.27 1.32 -1.76
CA LEU A 77 -8.89 1.68 -2.07
C LEU A 77 -8.20 2.43 -0.93
N GLY A 78 -8.92 3.35 -0.29
CA GLY A 78 -8.40 4.06 0.88
C GLY A 78 -8.07 3.13 2.02
N THR A 79 -8.97 2.19 2.35
CA THR A 79 -8.75 1.15 3.35
C THR A 79 -7.57 0.25 2.97
N TYR A 80 -7.45 -0.12 1.70
CA TYR A 80 -6.32 -0.91 1.19
C TYR A 80 -4.98 -0.18 1.38
N PHE A 81 -4.89 1.10 1.02
CA PHE A 81 -3.66 1.89 1.18
C PHE A 81 -3.25 2.02 2.65
N VAL A 82 -4.18 2.30 3.53
CA VAL A 82 -3.91 2.39 4.97
C VAL A 82 -3.45 1.04 5.52
N SER A 83 -4.17 -0.03 5.22
CA SER A 83 -3.87 -1.38 5.73
C SER A 83 -2.51 -1.89 5.25
N SER A 84 -2.23 -1.76 3.94
CA SER A 84 -0.96 -2.18 3.37
C SER A 84 0.21 -1.39 3.95
N SER A 85 0.07 -0.09 4.10
CA SER A 85 1.12 0.77 4.66
C SER A 85 1.38 0.46 6.14
N ILE A 86 0.35 0.16 6.93
CA ILE A 86 0.52 -0.26 8.34
C ILE A 86 1.30 -1.58 8.43
N VAL A 87 1.10 -2.50 7.49
CA VAL A 87 1.83 -3.77 7.44
C VAL A 87 3.30 -3.55 7.01
N PHE A 88 3.53 -2.76 5.96
CA PHE A 88 4.88 -2.51 5.44
C PHE A 88 5.74 -1.61 6.34
N LEU A 89 5.13 -0.72 7.11
CA LEU A 89 5.85 0.23 7.97
C LEU A 89 6.81 -0.45 8.96
N PRO A 90 6.39 -1.40 9.80
CA PRO A 90 7.32 -2.10 10.68
C PRO A 90 8.34 -2.96 9.91
N ILE A 91 7.93 -3.57 8.82
CA ILE A 91 8.81 -4.39 7.97
C ILE A 91 9.93 -3.52 7.39
N GLY A 92 9.59 -2.38 6.80
CA GLY A 92 10.56 -1.44 6.24
C GLY A 92 11.47 -0.79 7.29
N ALA A 93 10.97 -0.57 8.51
CA ALA A 93 11.75 0.00 9.60
C ALA A 93 12.80 -0.97 10.15
N ILE A 94 12.49 -2.26 10.23
CA ILE A 94 13.32 -3.27 10.91
C ILE A 94 14.22 -4.03 9.93
N CYS A 95 13.88 -4.05 8.64
CA CYS A 95 14.58 -4.84 7.63
C CYS A 95 16.04 -4.40 7.46
N GLY A 96 16.95 -5.37 7.45
CA GLY A 96 18.38 -5.10 7.29
C GLY A 96 18.76 -4.72 5.86
N ASN A 97 19.99 -4.19 5.72
CA ASN A 97 20.53 -3.62 4.48
C ASN A 97 20.41 -4.51 3.23
N HIS A 98 20.45 -5.82 3.38
CA HIS A 98 20.42 -6.74 2.25
C HIS A 98 19.01 -6.90 1.64
N TYR A 99 17.97 -6.74 2.45
CA TYR A 99 16.59 -7.01 2.05
C TYR A 99 15.76 -5.75 1.82
N ILE A 100 16.23 -4.60 2.32
CA ILE A 100 15.43 -3.37 2.30
C ILE A 100 15.09 -2.92 0.87
N VAL A 101 16.00 -3.04 -0.08
CA VAL A 101 15.75 -2.68 -1.48
C VAL A 101 14.67 -3.59 -2.09
N PHE A 102 14.71 -4.88 -1.78
CA PHE A 102 13.69 -5.83 -2.22
C PHE A 102 12.33 -5.53 -1.59
N ILE A 103 12.29 -5.20 -0.30
CA ILE A 103 11.06 -4.79 0.40
C ILE A 103 10.49 -3.51 -0.22
N LEU A 104 11.31 -2.50 -0.50
CA LEU A 104 10.89 -1.28 -1.21
C LEU A 104 10.28 -1.57 -2.58
N MET A 105 10.90 -2.45 -3.35
CA MET A 105 10.35 -2.86 -4.65
C MET A 105 9.00 -3.55 -4.50
N LEU A 106 8.85 -4.45 -3.53
CA LEU A 106 7.57 -5.09 -3.23
C LEU A 106 6.51 -4.08 -2.77
N GLU A 107 6.86 -3.17 -1.88
CA GLU A 107 5.99 -2.11 -1.39
C GLU A 107 5.43 -1.27 -2.54
N VAL A 108 6.29 -0.75 -3.40
CA VAL A 108 5.91 0.05 -4.57
C VAL A 108 5.03 -0.76 -5.52
N LEU A 109 5.39 -2.02 -5.77
CA LEU A 109 4.64 -2.91 -6.65
C LEU A 109 3.23 -3.17 -6.10
N PHE A 110 3.10 -3.52 -4.82
CA PHE A 110 1.79 -3.74 -4.19
C PHE A 110 0.93 -2.49 -4.16
N ILE A 111 1.52 -1.34 -3.85
CA ILE A 111 0.80 -0.07 -3.74
C ILE A 111 0.33 0.44 -5.11
N ILE A 112 1.08 0.20 -6.19
CA ILE A 112 0.72 0.69 -7.54
C ILE A 112 -0.11 -0.33 -8.31
N VAL A 113 0.33 -1.58 -8.36
CA VAL A 113 -0.26 -2.59 -9.27
C VAL A 113 -1.64 -3.03 -8.81
N VAL A 114 -1.82 -3.31 -7.52
CA VAL A 114 -3.11 -3.80 -6.99
C VAL A 114 -4.24 -2.79 -7.18
N PRO A 115 -4.08 -1.50 -6.89
CA PRO A 115 -5.11 -0.51 -7.15
C PRO A 115 -5.51 -0.40 -8.63
N ILE A 116 -4.57 -0.50 -9.55
CA ILE A 116 -4.85 -0.47 -10.99
C ILE A 116 -5.77 -1.63 -11.37
N PHE A 117 -5.49 -2.83 -10.89
CA PHE A 117 -6.35 -4.00 -11.11
C PHE A 117 -7.73 -3.84 -10.48
N VAL A 118 -7.81 -3.31 -9.28
CA VAL A 118 -9.08 -3.06 -8.59
C VAL A 118 -9.94 -2.06 -9.36
N ILE A 119 -9.37 -0.94 -9.79
CA ILE A 119 -10.08 0.07 -10.61
C ILE A 119 -10.57 -0.54 -11.92
N TYR A 120 -9.71 -1.27 -12.62
CA TYR A 120 -10.07 -1.95 -13.86
C TYR A 120 -11.22 -2.94 -13.66
N PHE A 121 -11.19 -3.72 -12.59
CA PHE A 121 -12.24 -4.68 -12.25
C PHE A 121 -13.59 -4.00 -11.98
N TYR A 122 -13.61 -2.90 -11.24
CA TYR A 122 -14.82 -2.12 -10.97
C TYR A 122 -15.41 -1.53 -12.26
N ILE A 123 -14.58 -0.95 -13.11
CA ILE A 123 -15.02 -0.40 -14.41
C ILE A 123 -15.62 -1.50 -15.27
N ARG A 124 -14.93 -2.61 -15.40
CA ARG A 124 -15.40 -3.74 -16.22
C ARG A 124 -16.72 -4.32 -15.72
N LYS A 125 -16.85 -4.48 -14.43
CA LYS A 125 -18.09 -4.96 -13.80
C LYS A 125 -19.26 -4.01 -14.06
N HIS A 126 -19.03 -2.72 -13.93
CA HIS A 126 -20.03 -1.69 -14.17
C HIS A 126 -20.49 -1.67 -15.64
N LEU A 127 -19.57 -1.71 -16.60
CA LEU A 127 -19.89 -1.76 -18.02
C LEU A 127 -20.66 -3.03 -18.40
N LYS A 128 -20.32 -4.17 -17.79
CA LYS A 128 -21.03 -5.42 -18.02
C LYS A 128 -22.48 -5.36 -17.55
N HIS A 129 -22.76 -4.68 -16.43
CA HIS A 129 -24.12 -4.47 -15.93
C HIS A 129 -24.94 -3.51 -16.79
N LYS A 130 -24.31 -2.51 -17.44
CA LYS A 130 -24.99 -1.56 -18.33
C LYS A 130 -25.43 -2.17 -19.67
N ASN A 131 -24.76 -3.22 -20.14
CA ASN A 131 -25.05 -3.88 -21.42
C ASN A 131 -26.16 -4.95 -21.32
N PHE A 132 -26.73 -5.13 -20.16
CA PHE A 132 -27.90 -5.97 -19.89
C PHE A 132 -29.06 -5.09 -19.43
#